data_084c4654d95a0848f4ca45e8e6181cae
#
_entry.id   084c4654d95a0848f4ca45e8e6181cae
#
_cell.length_a   1.000
_cell.length_b   1.000
_cell.length_c   1.000
_cell.angle_alpha   90.00
_cell.angle_beta   90.00
_cell.angle_gamma   90.00
#
_symmetry.space_group_name_H-M   'P 1'
#
loop_
_entity.id
_entity.type
_entity.pdbx_description
1 polymer ?
#
loop_
_entity_poly.entity_id
_entity_poly.type
_entity_poly.pdbx_seq_one_letter_code
_entity_poly.pdbx_strand_id
1 'polypeptide(L)'
;FDEVGYNLSNCYRLPEGQTGMQFWPEEVGKKLPNELGLYDMSGNVAEVCLDWYDEYGGEDQVDPVGPDALPSDVPQKRICRGGGWNTNTSACRVSARAAFPVDKRNKLIGFRLVHPKLENVQ
;
A
#
# COMPACT_ATOMS: atom_id res chain seq x y z
N PHE A 1 -7.83 11.91 -8.44
CA PHE A 1 -7.29 10.57 -8.17
C PHE A 1 -7.03 9.78 -9.45
N ASP A 2 -7.92 9.84 -10.42
CA ASP A 2 -7.86 9.02 -11.65
C ASP A 2 -6.58 9.23 -12.49
N GLU A 3 -5.91 10.35 -12.33
CA GLU A 3 -4.64 10.63 -13.00
C GLU A 3 -3.43 9.96 -12.35
N VAL A 4 -3.49 9.72 -11.04
CA VAL A 4 -2.32 9.28 -10.25
C VAL A 4 -2.45 7.89 -9.65
N GLY A 5 -3.64 7.28 -9.69
CA GLY A 5 -3.85 5.98 -9.05
C GLY A 5 -4.98 5.14 -9.62
N TYR A 6 -4.96 3.86 -9.23
CA TYR A 6 -5.98 2.87 -9.60
C TYR A 6 -6.73 2.39 -8.37
N ASN A 7 -8.06 2.42 -8.42
CA ASN A 7 -8.94 1.95 -7.37
C ASN A 7 -10.19 1.27 -7.93
N LEU A 8 -11.15 0.93 -7.08
CA LEU A 8 -12.37 0.25 -7.48
C LEU A 8 -13.18 1.01 -8.55
N SER A 9 -13.03 2.33 -8.67
CA SER A 9 -13.80 3.13 -9.64
C SER A 9 -13.22 3.15 -11.05
N ASN A 10 -11.93 2.82 -11.22
CA ASN A 10 -11.23 2.91 -12.50
C ASN A 10 -10.38 1.68 -12.89
N CYS A 11 -10.40 0.62 -12.08
CA CYS A 11 -9.69 -0.65 -12.30
C CYS A 11 -10.62 -1.75 -12.79
N TYR A 12 -11.47 -1.47 -13.76
CA TYR A 12 -12.39 -2.46 -14.30
C TYR A 12 -12.23 -2.63 -15.80
N ARG A 13 -12.41 -3.86 -16.27
CA ARG A 13 -12.45 -4.20 -17.70
C ARG A 13 -13.66 -5.08 -17.97
N LEU A 14 -14.19 -4.96 -19.21
CA LEU A 14 -15.11 -5.91 -19.79
C LEU A 14 -14.30 -6.73 -20.81
N PRO A 15 -13.85 -7.95 -20.46
CA PRO A 15 -13.17 -8.80 -21.41
C PRO A 15 -14.09 -9.13 -22.59
N GLU A 16 -13.53 -9.19 -23.80
CA GLU A 16 -14.27 -9.50 -25.01
C GLU A 16 -15.00 -10.86 -24.87
N GLY A 17 -16.30 -10.85 -25.13
CA GLY A 17 -17.13 -12.05 -25.03
C GLY A 17 -17.57 -12.47 -23.63
N GLN A 18 -17.28 -11.68 -22.60
CA GLN A 18 -17.71 -11.95 -21.22
C GLN A 18 -18.77 -10.95 -20.76
N THR A 19 -19.69 -11.42 -19.92
CA THR A 19 -20.67 -10.59 -19.21
C THR A 19 -20.20 -10.36 -17.78
N GLY A 20 -19.99 -9.09 -17.42
CA GLY A 20 -19.60 -8.66 -16.07
C GLY A 20 -18.27 -7.95 -16.02
N MET A 21 -18.21 -6.95 -15.16
CA MET A 21 -16.98 -6.20 -14.90
C MET A 21 -15.98 -7.09 -14.15
N GLN A 22 -14.76 -7.10 -14.62
CA GLN A 22 -13.65 -7.74 -13.91
C GLN A 22 -12.68 -6.68 -13.44
N PHE A 23 -12.18 -6.89 -12.24
CA PHE A 23 -11.25 -5.97 -11.56
C PHE A 23 -9.89 -6.65 -11.42
N TRP A 24 -8.84 -5.92 -11.82
CA TRP A 24 -7.47 -6.41 -11.82
C TRP A 24 -6.50 -5.33 -11.35
N PRO A 25 -5.34 -5.71 -10.80
CA PRO A 25 -4.23 -4.78 -10.73
C PRO A 25 -3.78 -4.39 -12.14
N GLU A 26 -3.36 -3.16 -12.31
CA GLU A 26 -2.87 -2.64 -13.57
C GLU A 26 -1.34 -2.70 -13.64
N GLU A 27 -0.81 -2.56 -14.87
CA GLU A 27 0.62 -2.44 -15.08
C GLU A 27 1.15 -1.19 -14.37
N VAL A 28 2.28 -1.33 -13.67
CA VAL A 28 2.89 -0.24 -12.91
C VAL A 28 3.41 0.88 -13.80
N GLY A 29 3.43 2.12 -13.28
CA GLY A 29 3.99 3.27 -13.97
C GLY A 29 3.17 3.80 -15.14
N LYS A 30 1.88 3.46 -15.25
CA LYS A 30 0.99 3.94 -16.33
C LYS A 30 0.24 5.21 -15.98
N LYS A 31 0.15 5.56 -14.71
CA LYS A 31 -0.43 6.82 -14.23
C LYS A 31 0.65 7.88 -14.07
N LEU A 32 0.23 9.11 -13.77
CA LEU A 32 1.19 10.19 -13.51
C LEU A 32 1.93 9.96 -12.18
N PRO A 33 3.22 10.27 -12.12
CA PRO A 33 3.96 10.26 -10.87
C PRO A 33 3.53 11.42 -9.96
N ASN A 34 3.86 11.31 -8.67
CA ASN A 34 3.77 12.45 -7.77
C ASN A 34 4.92 13.45 -8.02
N GLU A 35 4.95 14.53 -7.24
CA GLU A 35 5.97 15.61 -7.32
C GLU A 35 7.42 15.12 -7.06
N LEU A 36 7.58 13.94 -6.48
CA LEU A 36 8.88 13.29 -6.24
C LEU A 36 9.25 12.30 -7.34
N GLY A 37 8.45 12.19 -8.41
CA GLY A 37 8.68 11.24 -9.49
C GLY A 37 8.30 9.79 -9.14
N LEU A 38 7.55 9.56 -8.04
CA LEU A 38 7.13 8.22 -7.60
C LEU A 38 5.77 7.86 -8.19
N TYR A 39 5.69 6.68 -8.81
CA TYR A 39 4.48 6.14 -9.42
C TYR A 39 3.71 5.25 -8.44
N ASP A 40 2.40 5.14 -8.66
CA ASP A 40 1.50 4.20 -7.99
C ASP A 40 1.53 4.27 -6.44
N MET A 41 1.79 5.47 -5.90
CA MET A 41 1.79 5.70 -4.44
C MET A 41 0.40 5.62 -3.83
N SER A 42 -0.65 5.65 -4.65
CA SER A 42 -2.04 5.56 -4.24
C SER A 42 -2.79 4.62 -5.18
N GLY A 43 -3.25 3.49 -4.66
CA GLY A 43 -3.99 2.48 -5.42
C GLY A 43 -3.11 1.41 -6.08
N ASN A 44 -3.63 0.75 -7.07
CA ASN A 44 -3.13 -0.44 -7.74
C ASN A 44 -3.07 -1.64 -6.78
N VAL A 45 -2.00 -1.82 -6.02
CA VAL A 45 -1.92 -2.80 -4.91
C VAL A 45 -1.45 -2.10 -3.64
N ALA A 46 -1.97 -2.51 -2.49
CA ALA A 46 -1.47 -2.01 -1.23
C ALA A 46 -0.05 -2.52 -0.99
N GLU A 47 0.82 -1.68 -0.46
CA GLU A 47 2.23 -2.02 -0.28
C GLU A 47 2.54 -2.31 1.19
N VAL A 48 3.20 -3.44 1.43
CA VAL A 48 3.61 -3.81 2.78
C VAL A 48 4.78 -2.92 3.23
N CYS A 49 4.65 -2.40 4.46
CA CYS A 49 5.70 -1.63 5.14
C CYS A 49 6.52 -2.55 6.06
N LEU A 50 7.67 -2.06 6.50
CA LEU A 50 8.52 -2.76 7.48
C LEU A 50 7.88 -2.77 8.88
N ASP A 51 7.02 -1.79 9.17
CA ASP A 51 6.45 -1.59 10.49
C ASP A 51 5.48 -2.71 10.86
N TRP A 52 5.56 -3.20 12.09
CA TRP A 52 4.50 -3.98 12.69
C TRP A 52 3.26 -3.13 12.91
N TYR A 53 2.09 -3.74 12.76
CA TYR A 53 0.84 -3.04 13.01
C TYR A 53 0.60 -2.89 14.51
N ASP A 54 0.52 -1.65 14.95
CA ASP A 54 0.14 -1.28 16.30
C ASP A 54 -0.77 -0.04 16.26
N GLU A 55 -1.48 0.23 17.34
CA GLU A 55 -2.26 1.44 17.50
C GLU A 55 -1.33 2.66 17.64
N TYR A 56 -1.80 3.82 17.21
CA TYR A 56 -1.04 5.03 17.43
C TYR A 56 -1.00 5.37 18.93
N GLY A 57 0.17 5.59 19.47
CA GLY A 57 0.36 6.23 20.75
C GLY A 57 -0.11 7.69 20.73
N GLY A 58 -0.40 8.25 21.88
CA GLY A 58 -0.79 9.67 22.02
C GLY A 58 0.37 10.66 22.08
N GLU A 59 1.60 10.19 21.92
CA GLU A 59 2.82 11.00 22.06
C GLU A 59 3.39 11.35 20.67
N ASP A 60 4.00 12.53 20.58
CA ASP A 60 4.75 12.94 19.39
C ASP A 60 5.97 12.05 19.22
N GLN A 61 6.20 11.61 17.99
CA GLN A 61 7.33 10.76 17.63
C GLN A 61 8.16 11.39 16.51
N VAL A 62 9.47 11.16 16.59
CA VAL A 62 10.42 11.56 15.54
C VAL A 62 10.86 10.30 14.80
N ASP A 63 10.68 10.29 13.47
CA ASP A 63 11.03 9.17 12.57
C ASP A 63 10.52 7.79 13.07
N PRO A 64 9.20 7.64 13.34
CA PRO A 64 8.67 6.42 13.92
C PRO A 64 8.87 5.24 12.99
N VAL A 65 9.37 4.15 13.52
CA VAL A 65 9.57 2.86 12.82
C VAL A 65 8.61 1.76 13.30
N GLY A 66 7.70 2.13 14.21
CA GLY A 66 6.82 1.16 14.87
C GLY A 66 7.56 0.31 15.93
N PRO A 67 6.90 -0.66 16.54
CA PRO A 67 7.52 -1.55 17.51
C PRO A 67 8.53 -2.50 16.83
N ASP A 68 9.60 -2.85 17.53
CA ASP A 68 10.63 -3.80 17.02
C ASP A 68 10.04 -5.19 16.80
N ALA A 69 9.12 -5.61 17.66
CA ALA A 69 8.39 -6.87 17.57
C ALA A 69 7.02 -6.76 18.24
N LEU A 70 6.09 -7.61 17.83
CA LEU A 70 4.82 -7.80 18.53
C LEU A 70 4.95 -8.95 19.53
N PRO A 71 4.16 -8.93 20.63
CA PRO A 71 4.04 -10.08 21.52
C PRO A 71 3.64 -11.34 20.74
N SER A 72 4.14 -12.51 21.14
CA SER A 72 3.92 -13.77 20.41
C SER A 72 2.48 -14.27 20.49
N ASP A 73 1.69 -13.79 21.44
CA ASP A 73 0.29 -14.14 21.68
C ASP A 73 -0.70 -13.28 20.89
N VAL A 74 -0.20 -12.28 20.13
CA VAL A 74 -1.05 -11.45 19.25
C VAL A 74 -0.84 -11.81 17.78
N PRO A 75 -1.84 -11.58 16.92
CA PRO A 75 -1.70 -11.81 15.48
C PRO A 75 -0.59 -10.97 14.88
N GLN A 76 0.37 -11.64 14.25
CA GLN A 76 1.50 -10.98 13.59
C GLN A 76 1.05 -10.32 12.28
N LYS A 77 1.02 -8.99 12.25
CA LYS A 77 0.57 -8.21 11.10
C LYS A 77 1.55 -7.09 10.78
N ARG A 78 1.79 -6.87 9.49
CA ARG A 78 2.51 -5.70 9.00
C ARG A 78 1.52 -4.61 8.58
N ILE A 79 1.97 -3.36 8.60
CA ILE A 79 1.24 -2.25 8.02
C ILE A 79 1.28 -2.37 6.50
N CYS A 80 0.12 -2.08 5.86
CA CYS A 80 0.03 -1.86 4.43
C CYS A 80 -0.52 -0.46 4.17
N ARG A 81 -0.05 0.17 3.11
CA ARG A 81 -0.44 1.52 2.71
C ARG A 81 -0.77 1.59 1.22
N GLY A 82 -1.34 2.73 0.82
CA GLY A 82 -1.63 3.04 -0.57
C GLY A 82 -3.01 2.62 -1.06
N GLY A 83 -3.66 1.65 -0.41
CA GLY A 83 -4.89 1.06 -0.93
C GLY A 83 -4.64 0.22 -2.18
N GLY A 84 -5.68 -0.20 -2.87
CA GLY A 84 -5.51 -1.07 -4.03
C GLY A 84 -6.68 -1.00 -5.01
N TRP A 85 -6.57 -1.74 -6.09
CA TRP A 85 -7.50 -1.76 -7.20
C TRP A 85 -8.96 -2.11 -6.81
N ASN A 86 -9.16 -2.77 -5.68
CA ASN A 86 -10.49 -3.14 -5.19
C ASN A 86 -10.97 -2.30 -3.99
N THR A 87 -10.28 -1.21 -3.68
CA THR A 87 -10.63 -0.33 -2.57
C THR A 87 -11.18 1.01 -3.07
N ASN A 88 -11.93 1.70 -2.23
CA ASN A 88 -12.38 3.06 -2.52
C ASN A 88 -11.24 4.08 -2.30
N THR A 89 -11.43 5.30 -2.77
CA THR A 89 -10.45 6.38 -2.66
C THR A 89 -10.08 6.73 -1.22
N SER A 90 -10.98 6.50 -0.26
CA SER A 90 -10.69 6.76 1.15
C SER A 90 -9.60 5.84 1.72
N ALA A 91 -9.51 4.61 1.23
CA ALA A 91 -8.44 3.68 1.60
C ALA A 91 -7.10 3.99 0.91
N CYS A 92 -7.13 4.77 -0.17
CA CYS A 92 -5.93 5.17 -0.91
C CYS A 92 -5.30 6.49 -0.40
N ARG A 93 -5.84 7.11 0.66
CA ARG A 93 -5.24 8.32 1.25
C ARG A 93 -3.88 8.01 1.84
N VAL A 94 -2.97 8.96 1.79
CA VAL A 94 -1.61 8.85 2.37
C VAL A 94 -1.60 8.52 3.86
N SER A 95 -2.64 8.94 4.60
CA SER A 95 -2.81 8.65 6.03
C SER A 95 -3.45 7.29 6.31
N ALA A 96 -4.03 6.63 5.30
CA ALA A 96 -4.69 5.34 5.51
C ALA A 96 -3.66 4.24 5.81
N ARG A 97 -3.99 3.40 6.78
CA ARG A 97 -3.22 2.20 7.13
C ARG A 97 -4.16 1.01 7.12
N ALA A 98 -3.66 -0.13 6.71
CA ALA A 98 -4.30 -1.41 6.86
C ALA A 98 -3.34 -2.39 7.54
N ALA A 99 -3.87 -3.42 8.17
CA ALA A 99 -3.11 -4.50 8.79
C ALA A 99 -3.20 -5.76 7.93
N PHE A 100 -2.05 -6.38 7.65
CA PHE A 100 -2.02 -7.61 6.87
C PHE A 100 -1.23 -8.71 7.58
N PRO A 101 -1.83 -9.92 7.79
CA PRO A 101 -1.15 -11.03 8.44
C PRO A 101 0.06 -11.50 7.63
N VAL A 102 1.19 -11.71 8.31
CA VAL A 102 2.46 -12.07 7.65
C VAL A 102 2.47 -13.48 7.06
N ASP A 103 1.59 -14.35 7.52
CA ASP A 103 1.46 -15.75 7.08
C ASP A 103 0.46 -15.94 5.93
N LYS A 104 -0.14 -14.87 5.43
CA LYS A 104 -1.15 -14.92 4.36
C LYS A 104 -0.60 -14.40 3.04
N ARG A 105 -1.18 -14.89 1.96
CA ARG A 105 -0.98 -14.36 0.60
C ARG A 105 -2.25 -13.64 0.15
N ASN A 106 -2.10 -12.52 -0.53
CA ASN A 106 -3.23 -11.77 -1.02
C ASN A 106 -2.86 -11.07 -2.34
N LYS A 107 -3.74 -11.19 -3.35
CA LYS A 107 -3.60 -10.53 -4.65
C LYS A 107 -3.72 -9.00 -4.61
N LEU A 108 -4.09 -8.45 -3.45
CA LEU A 108 -4.25 -7.02 -3.21
C LEU A 108 -2.99 -6.38 -2.61
N ILE A 109 -1.98 -7.19 -2.27
CA ILE A 109 -0.78 -6.76 -1.57
C ILE A 109 0.43 -6.93 -2.48
N GLY A 110 1.22 -5.89 -2.57
CA GLY A 110 2.53 -5.85 -3.22
C GLY A 110 3.59 -5.24 -2.30
N PHE A 111 4.68 -4.82 -2.90
CA PHE A 111 5.77 -4.16 -2.20
C PHE A 111 6.55 -3.27 -3.18
N ARG A 112 7.30 -2.34 -2.63
CA ARG A 112 8.36 -1.62 -3.36
C ARG A 112 9.66 -1.66 -2.58
N LEU A 113 10.78 -1.59 -3.31
CA LEU A 113 12.09 -1.50 -2.70
C LEU A 113 12.37 -0.05 -2.27
N VAL A 114 12.95 0.09 -1.09
CA VAL A 114 13.44 1.37 -0.57
C VAL A 114 14.94 1.24 -0.35
N HIS A 115 15.70 2.16 -0.92
CA HIS A 115 17.13 2.27 -0.66
C HIS A 115 17.34 3.35 0.41
N PRO A 116 17.80 3.01 1.61
CA PRO A 116 18.11 4.03 2.61
C PRO A 116 19.23 4.93 2.07
N LYS A 117 19.11 6.22 2.36
CA LYS A 117 20.22 7.15 2.08
C LYS A 117 21.45 6.65 2.85
N LEU A 118 22.50 6.28 2.16
CA LEU A 118 23.77 6.00 2.80
C LEU A 118 24.20 7.30 3.50
N GLU A 119 24.23 7.29 4.82
CA GLU A 119 24.96 8.31 5.54
C GLU A 119 26.40 8.24 5.07
N ASN A 120 26.93 9.35 4.61
CA ASN A 120 28.32 9.43 4.17
C ASN A 120 29.18 8.94 5.34
N VAL A 121 29.72 7.73 5.21
CA VAL A 121 30.78 7.24 6.09
C VAL A 121 31.97 8.18 5.82
N GLN A 122 32.22 9.11 6.72
CA GLN A 122 33.41 9.95 6.73
C GLN A 122 34.64 9.12 7.10
#